data_97a88035b752844615ff4473fd89a9fa
#
_entry.id   97a88035b752844615ff4473fd89a9fa
#
_cell.length_a   1.000
_cell.length_b   1.000
_cell.length_c   1.000
_cell.angle_alpha   90.00
_cell.angle_beta   90.00
_cell.angle_gamma   90.00
#
_symmetry.space_group_name_H-M   'P 1'
#
loop_
_entity.id
_entity.type
_entity.pdbx_description
1 polymer ?
#
loop_
_entity_poly.entity_id
_entity_poly.type
_entity_poly.pdbx_seq_one_letter_code
_entity_poly.pdbx_strand_id
1 'polypeptide(L)'
;EMHTEFVTWTFMRPLEVAGFGERDPATAIQAVPQKWLQALPGHCLTALHLWVLPTSVFGESSLVKHVLLEDTLVASTVADGHGEVYTDFAIHADSFSRMVLLAGGMTQRRLGRLVQRLLEIETYRMAALLGLPAAREASQVLAHAERELAELAQSIRSANRDQEPQLLD
;
A
#
# COMPACT_ATOMS: atom_id res chain seq x y z
N GLU A 1 7.09 14.16 7.91
CA GLU A 1 5.84 14.79 7.51
C GLU A 1 4.75 14.46 8.52
N MET A 2 3.93 15.43 8.88
CA MET A 2 2.87 15.29 9.89
C MET A 2 1.52 15.32 9.18
N HIS A 3 0.73 14.26 9.37
CA HIS A 3 -0.66 14.15 8.92
C HIS A 3 -1.59 14.26 10.13
N THR A 4 -2.88 14.27 9.93
CA THR A 4 -3.85 14.37 11.02
C THR A 4 -3.84 13.10 11.88
N GLU A 5 -3.68 11.93 11.24
CA GLU A 5 -3.82 10.61 11.86
C GLU A 5 -2.47 9.92 12.12
N PHE A 6 -1.41 10.31 11.41
CA PHE A 6 -0.09 9.67 11.50
C PHE A 6 1.06 10.61 11.18
N VAL A 7 2.27 10.19 11.48
CA VAL A 7 3.51 10.89 11.12
C VAL A 7 4.35 10.00 10.23
N THR A 8 4.88 10.55 9.14
CA THR A 8 5.76 9.85 8.21
C THR A 8 7.21 10.31 8.40
N TRP A 9 8.11 9.35 8.51
CA TRP A 9 9.56 9.55 8.56
C TRP A 9 10.18 9.00 7.28
N THR A 10 10.83 9.85 6.48
CA THR A 10 11.49 9.45 5.24
C THR A 10 13.00 9.61 5.39
N PHE A 11 13.73 8.53 5.21
CA PHE A 11 15.19 8.50 5.21
C PHE A 11 15.69 8.26 3.80
N MET A 12 16.70 9.01 3.38
CA MET A 12 17.26 8.91 2.04
C MET A 12 18.77 8.77 2.11
N ARG A 13 19.31 7.97 1.22
CA ARG A 13 20.76 7.85 1.01
C ARG A 13 21.06 7.65 -0.47
N PRO A 14 22.22 8.09 -0.96
CA PRO A 14 22.68 7.69 -2.28
C PRO A 14 22.82 6.17 -2.38
N LEU A 15 22.46 5.63 -3.54
CA LEU A 15 22.59 4.22 -3.85
C LEU A 15 23.68 4.05 -4.92
N GLU A 16 24.65 3.20 -4.63
CA GLU A 16 25.62 2.75 -5.63
C GLU A 16 24.95 1.65 -6.47
N VAL A 17 24.74 1.95 -7.74
CA VAL A 17 24.06 1.03 -8.68
C VAL A 17 24.95 -0.17 -9.02
N ALA A 18 26.27 0.03 -9.05
CA ALA A 18 27.25 -1.04 -9.21
C ALA A 18 27.20 -1.98 -8.01
N GLY A 19 26.78 -3.23 -8.21
CA GLY A 19 26.59 -4.23 -7.14
C GLY A 19 25.19 -4.35 -6.60
N PHE A 20 24.22 -3.53 -7.10
CA PHE A 20 22.81 -3.78 -6.88
C PHE A 20 22.45 -5.11 -7.57
N GLY A 21 21.97 -6.09 -6.79
CA GLY A 21 21.67 -7.44 -7.28
C GLY A 21 22.74 -8.50 -7.04
N GLU A 22 23.95 -8.13 -6.62
CA GLU A 22 24.96 -9.10 -6.15
C GLU A 22 24.84 -9.38 -4.65
N ARG A 23 24.29 -8.43 -3.91
CA ARG A 23 24.05 -8.49 -2.46
C ARG A 23 22.73 -7.80 -2.15
N ASP A 24 22.19 -8.09 -0.97
CA ASP A 24 21.05 -7.31 -0.46
C ASP A 24 21.37 -5.82 -0.50
N PRO A 25 20.59 -5.01 -1.22
CA PRO A 25 20.90 -3.61 -1.36
C PRO A 25 20.82 -2.92 -0.02
N ALA A 26 21.83 -2.10 0.28
CA ALA A 26 21.83 -1.35 1.52
C ALA A 26 20.62 -0.40 1.59
N THR A 27 19.87 -0.49 2.68
CA THR A 27 18.67 0.32 2.91
C THR A 27 18.99 1.60 3.67
N ALA A 28 18.19 2.65 3.48
CA ALA A 28 18.42 3.91 4.18
C ALA A 28 18.25 3.78 5.70
N ILE A 29 17.39 2.89 6.16
CA ILE A 29 17.14 2.67 7.59
C ILE A 29 18.36 2.12 8.34
N GLN A 30 19.25 1.40 7.66
CA GLN A 30 20.50 0.90 8.27
C GLN A 30 21.45 2.01 8.74
N ALA A 31 21.35 3.20 8.18
CA ALA A 31 22.13 4.36 8.60
C ALA A 31 21.48 5.12 9.77
N VAL A 32 20.28 4.75 10.20
CA VAL A 32 19.56 5.42 11.30
C VAL A 32 19.87 4.73 12.62
N PRO A 33 20.25 5.48 13.68
CA PRO A 33 20.52 4.89 14.98
C PRO A 33 19.31 4.13 15.53
N GLN A 34 19.48 2.85 15.86
CA GLN A 34 18.41 1.98 16.35
C GLN A 34 17.73 2.52 17.62
N LYS A 35 18.52 3.09 18.53
CA LYS A 35 17.98 3.71 19.76
C LYS A 35 17.03 4.86 19.46
N TRP A 36 17.27 5.62 18.39
CA TRP A 36 16.40 6.70 17.98
C TRP A 36 15.10 6.16 17.39
N LEU A 37 15.18 5.13 16.54
CA LEU A 37 13.99 4.48 15.98
C LEU A 37 13.08 3.89 17.09
N GLN A 38 13.68 3.24 18.08
CA GLN A 38 12.97 2.66 19.21
C GLN A 38 12.33 3.71 20.14
N ALA A 39 12.82 4.95 20.12
CA ALA A 39 12.29 6.05 20.89
C ALA A 39 11.14 6.80 20.19
N LEU A 40 10.81 6.45 18.95
CA LEU A 40 9.68 7.05 18.25
C LEU A 40 8.37 6.69 18.94
N PRO A 41 7.48 7.67 19.17
CA PRO A 41 6.19 7.41 19.81
C PRO A 41 5.22 6.71 18.86
N GLY A 42 4.33 5.89 19.42
CA GLY A 42 3.27 5.23 18.68
C GLY A 42 3.66 3.86 18.11
N HIS A 43 2.85 3.37 17.18
CA HIS A 43 3.04 2.09 16.50
C HIS A 43 3.40 2.31 15.03
N CYS A 44 4.32 1.51 14.50
CA CYS A 44 4.62 1.51 13.08
C CYS A 44 3.43 0.92 12.32
N LEU A 45 2.78 1.74 11.50
CA LEU A 45 1.65 1.31 10.66
C LEU A 45 2.12 0.68 9.34
N THR A 46 3.19 1.26 8.77
CA THR A 46 3.80 0.78 7.53
C THR A 46 5.27 1.15 7.49
N ALA A 47 6.05 0.33 6.81
CA ALA A 47 7.44 0.58 6.52
C ALA A 47 7.73 0.12 5.09
N LEU A 48 8.38 0.98 4.29
CA LEU A 48 8.62 0.75 2.87
C LEU A 48 10.09 1.02 2.54
N HIS A 49 10.73 0.12 1.81
CA HIS A 49 11.95 0.38 1.07
C HIS A 49 11.62 0.73 -0.38
N LEU A 50 12.01 1.91 -0.81
CA LEU A 50 11.89 2.36 -2.19
C LEU A 50 13.27 2.60 -2.78
N TRP A 51 13.64 1.83 -3.79
CA TRP A 51 14.84 2.04 -4.59
C TRP A 51 14.50 2.79 -5.87
N VAL A 52 15.22 3.85 -6.15
CA VAL A 52 15.11 4.63 -7.38
C VAL A 52 16.34 4.40 -8.22
N LEU A 53 16.17 3.78 -9.37
CA LEU A 53 17.23 3.34 -10.27
C LEU A 53 17.06 3.98 -11.66
N PRO A 54 18.13 4.23 -12.38
CA PRO A 54 18.03 4.67 -13.77
C PRO A 54 17.53 3.51 -14.65
N THR A 55 16.76 3.82 -15.69
CA THR A 55 16.26 2.81 -16.65
C THR A 55 17.38 2.04 -17.38
N SER A 56 18.60 2.58 -17.43
CA SER A 56 19.77 1.90 -18.00
C SER A 56 20.18 0.63 -17.24
N VAL A 57 19.70 0.45 -16.02
CA VAL A 57 19.91 -0.77 -15.21
C VAL A 57 18.97 -1.90 -15.66
N PHE A 58 17.99 -1.59 -16.53
CA PHE A 58 16.92 -2.49 -16.95
C PHE A 58 17.38 -3.69 -17.82
N GLY A 59 18.60 -3.72 -18.32
CA GLY A 59 19.11 -4.88 -19.08
C GLY A 59 19.23 -6.18 -18.29
N GLU A 60 19.10 -6.10 -16.97
CA GLU A 60 19.22 -7.24 -16.06
C GLU A 60 17.93 -7.40 -15.24
N SER A 61 16.93 -8.07 -15.82
CA SER A 61 15.67 -8.43 -15.12
C SER A 61 15.89 -9.18 -13.79
N SER A 62 17.12 -9.67 -13.55
CA SER A 62 17.53 -10.27 -12.30
C SER A 62 17.50 -9.28 -11.11
N LEU A 63 17.76 -7.98 -11.34
CA LEU A 63 17.88 -7.00 -10.26
C LEU A 63 16.59 -6.79 -9.47
N VAL A 64 15.46 -6.72 -10.17
CA VAL A 64 14.15 -6.59 -9.52
C VAL A 64 13.82 -7.85 -8.72
N LYS A 65 14.17 -9.02 -9.25
CA LYS A 65 13.94 -10.32 -8.61
C LYS A 65 14.76 -10.55 -7.33
N HIS A 66 15.88 -9.87 -7.15
CA HIS A 66 16.68 -9.98 -5.92
C HIS A 66 16.02 -9.30 -4.70
N VAL A 67 15.22 -8.27 -4.94
CA VAL A 67 14.60 -7.50 -3.85
C VAL A 67 13.11 -7.76 -3.71
N LEU A 68 12.45 -8.33 -4.74
CA LEU A 68 11.01 -8.59 -4.79
C LEU A 68 10.73 -10.09 -5.01
N LEU A 69 9.60 -10.55 -4.51
CA LEU A 69 9.11 -11.93 -4.73
C LEU A 69 8.55 -12.06 -6.14
N GLU A 70 9.09 -12.99 -6.92
CA GLU A 70 8.71 -13.18 -8.32
C GLU A 70 7.25 -13.59 -8.48
N ASP A 71 6.74 -14.46 -7.60
CA ASP A 71 5.39 -15.02 -7.69
C ASP A 71 4.27 -13.96 -7.52
N THR A 72 4.57 -12.86 -6.84
CA THR A 72 3.62 -11.78 -6.57
C THR A 72 4.02 -10.46 -7.22
N LEU A 73 5.01 -10.49 -8.11
CA LEU A 73 5.56 -9.30 -8.76
C LEU A 73 4.50 -8.60 -9.62
N VAL A 74 4.33 -7.33 -9.38
CA VAL A 74 3.48 -6.42 -10.17
C VAL A 74 4.32 -5.29 -10.72
N ALA A 75 4.13 -4.99 -12.00
CA ALA A 75 4.78 -3.87 -12.67
C ALA A 75 3.74 -2.91 -13.26
N SER A 76 4.05 -1.63 -13.23
CA SER A 76 3.20 -0.58 -13.82
C SER A 76 4.06 0.53 -14.41
N THR A 77 3.69 0.98 -15.60
CA THR A 77 4.28 2.16 -16.21
C THR A 77 3.72 3.42 -15.56
N VAL A 78 4.58 4.36 -15.23
CA VAL A 78 4.23 5.62 -14.55
C VAL A 78 4.81 6.83 -15.27
N ALA A 79 4.31 8.01 -14.92
CA ALA A 79 4.81 9.29 -15.44
C ALA A 79 4.82 9.34 -16.97
N ASP A 80 3.72 8.94 -17.61
CA ASP A 80 3.54 8.94 -19.08
C ASP A 80 4.64 8.16 -19.83
N GLY A 81 5.04 7.00 -19.28
CA GLY A 81 6.06 6.14 -19.89
C GLY A 81 7.51 6.51 -19.54
N HIS A 82 7.73 7.50 -18.68
CA HIS A 82 9.07 7.90 -18.26
C HIS A 82 9.60 7.13 -17.04
N GLY A 83 8.84 6.17 -16.50
CA GLY A 83 9.27 5.32 -15.41
C GLY A 83 8.43 4.06 -15.31
N GLU A 84 8.96 3.09 -14.58
CA GLU A 84 8.27 1.84 -14.25
C GLU A 84 8.42 1.55 -12.77
N VAL A 85 7.32 1.19 -12.14
CA VAL A 85 7.27 0.81 -10.72
C VAL A 85 7.06 -0.69 -10.63
N TYR A 86 7.84 -1.32 -9.77
CA TYR A 86 7.77 -2.74 -9.45
C TYR A 86 7.53 -2.90 -7.96
N THR A 87 6.61 -3.76 -7.57
CA THR A 87 6.33 -4.14 -6.18
C THR A 87 5.77 -5.56 -6.14
N ASP A 88 5.87 -6.22 -5.00
CA ASP A 88 5.24 -7.52 -4.74
C ASP A 88 4.11 -7.43 -3.72
N PHE A 89 3.86 -6.24 -3.18
CA PHE A 89 2.89 -5.98 -2.11
C PHE A 89 3.08 -6.84 -0.84
N ALA A 90 4.20 -7.56 -0.74
CA ALA A 90 4.52 -8.41 0.40
C ALA A 90 5.21 -7.61 1.52
N ILE A 91 5.02 -8.07 2.74
CA ILE A 91 5.83 -7.65 3.89
C ILE A 91 6.95 -8.67 4.03
N HIS A 92 8.19 -8.20 3.87
CA HIS A 92 9.38 -9.05 3.92
C HIS A 92 9.81 -9.35 5.37
N ALA A 93 10.83 -10.21 5.51
CA ALA A 93 11.32 -10.66 6.82
C ALA A 93 11.83 -9.51 7.73
N ASP A 94 12.22 -8.39 7.14
CA ASP A 94 12.60 -7.16 7.83
C ASP A 94 11.41 -6.27 8.24
N SER A 95 10.18 -6.74 8.01
CA SER A 95 8.91 -6.04 8.26
C SER A 95 8.67 -4.83 7.35
N PHE A 96 9.38 -4.74 6.22
CA PHE A 96 9.18 -3.70 5.22
C PHE A 96 8.50 -4.26 3.96
N SER A 97 7.61 -3.48 3.38
CA SER A 97 7.23 -3.65 1.97
C SER A 97 8.33 -3.11 1.07
N ARG A 98 8.33 -3.52 -0.19
CA ARG A 98 9.39 -3.18 -1.13
C ARG A 98 8.84 -2.66 -2.44
N MET A 99 9.53 -1.65 -2.97
CA MET A 99 9.20 -1.04 -4.25
C MET A 99 10.48 -0.62 -4.99
N VAL A 100 10.50 -0.84 -6.28
CA VAL A 100 11.58 -0.38 -7.18
C VAL A 100 10.97 0.55 -8.21
N LEU A 101 11.53 1.75 -8.35
CA LEU A 101 11.19 2.71 -9.37
C LEU A 101 12.36 2.81 -10.36
N LEU A 102 12.13 2.40 -11.60
CA LEU A 102 13.03 2.66 -12.71
C LEU A 102 12.66 4.00 -13.32
N ALA A 103 13.56 4.97 -13.26
CA ALA A 103 13.31 6.33 -13.70
C ALA A 103 14.19 6.70 -14.88
N GLY A 104 13.59 7.14 -15.98
CA GLY A 104 14.26 7.59 -17.18
C GLY A 104 13.71 8.91 -17.68
N GLY A 105 14.59 9.81 -18.18
CA GLY A 105 14.17 11.02 -18.90
C GLY A 105 13.35 12.03 -18.10
N MET A 106 13.28 11.92 -16.77
CA MET A 106 12.53 12.82 -15.91
C MET A 106 13.43 13.90 -15.30
N THR A 107 12.87 15.11 -15.14
CA THR A 107 13.53 16.14 -14.30
C THR A 107 13.51 15.72 -12.84
N GLN A 108 14.47 16.17 -12.05
CA GLN A 108 14.56 15.89 -10.61
C GLN A 108 13.27 16.26 -9.87
N ARG A 109 12.65 17.39 -10.24
CA ARG A 109 11.38 17.84 -9.66
C ARG A 109 10.22 16.90 -9.95
N ARG A 110 10.16 16.34 -11.17
CA ARG A 110 9.13 15.36 -11.57
C ARG A 110 9.35 14.04 -10.84
N LEU A 111 10.59 13.59 -10.77
CA LEU A 111 10.97 12.39 -10.02
C LEU A 111 10.62 12.51 -8.53
N GLY A 112 10.97 13.62 -7.88
CA GLY A 112 10.65 13.85 -6.47
C GLY A 112 9.15 13.79 -6.18
N ARG A 113 8.31 14.41 -7.05
CA ARG A 113 6.85 14.31 -6.90
C ARG A 113 6.31 12.90 -7.13
N LEU A 114 6.89 12.15 -8.05
CA LEU A 114 6.51 10.76 -8.28
C LEU A 114 6.83 9.89 -7.06
N VAL A 115 8.05 10.03 -6.52
CA VAL A 115 8.48 9.32 -5.30
C VAL A 115 7.53 9.65 -4.14
N GLN A 116 7.24 10.93 -3.89
CA GLN A 116 6.30 11.34 -2.84
C GLN A 116 4.93 10.69 -3.03
N ARG A 117 4.38 10.71 -4.24
CA ARG A 117 3.08 10.07 -4.55
C ARG A 117 3.10 8.56 -4.29
N LEU A 118 4.17 7.87 -4.64
CA LEU A 118 4.30 6.42 -4.39
C LEU A 118 4.32 6.12 -2.89
N LEU A 119 5.06 6.92 -2.10
CA LEU A 119 5.08 6.78 -0.64
C LEU A 119 3.70 7.04 -0.02
N GLU A 120 2.99 8.06 -0.50
CA GLU A 120 1.62 8.37 -0.06
C GLU A 120 0.65 7.23 -0.39
N ILE A 121 0.67 6.72 -1.63
CA ILE A 121 -0.19 5.60 -2.05
C ILE A 121 0.03 4.39 -1.15
N GLU A 122 1.27 4.01 -0.88
CA GLU A 122 1.57 2.87 -0.01
C GLU A 122 1.09 3.10 1.42
N THR A 123 1.29 4.30 1.95
CA THR A 123 0.82 4.65 3.30
C THR A 123 -0.70 4.53 3.41
N TYR A 124 -1.45 5.10 2.47
CA TYR A 124 -2.91 5.03 2.49
C TYR A 124 -3.44 3.62 2.17
N ARG A 125 -2.73 2.86 1.33
CA ARG A 125 -3.04 1.45 1.09
C ARG A 125 -2.97 0.64 2.39
N MET A 126 -1.90 0.81 3.15
CA MET A 126 -1.75 0.12 4.44
C MET A 126 -2.77 0.58 5.48
N ALA A 127 -3.05 1.88 5.55
CA ALA A 127 -4.09 2.41 6.43
C ALA A 127 -5.48 1.84 6.08
N ALA A 128 -5.81 1.72 4.79
CA ALA A 128 -7.05 1.10 4.33
C ALA A 128 -7.14 -0.39 4.70
N LEU A 129 -6.02 -1.12 4.60
CA LEU A 129 -5.97 -2.54 4.99
C LEU A 129 -6.21 -2.75 6.50
N LEU A 130 -5.82 -1.81 7.35
CA LEU A 130 -6.14 -1.87 8.78
C LEU A 130 -7.65 -1.79 9.05
N GLY A 131 -8.41 -1.07 8.24
CA GLY A 131 -9.87 -0.97 8.34
C GLY A 131 -10.62 -2.18 7.74
N LEU A 132 -9.96 -3.00 6.94
CA LEU A 132 -10.59 -4.08 6.19
C LEU A 132 -11.32 -5.13 7.06
N PRO A 133 -10.80 -5.59 8.22
CA PRO A 133 -11.52 -6.52 9.09
C PRO A 133 -12.84 -5.94 9.58
N ALA A 134 -12.84 -4.70 10.09
CA ALA A 134 -14.04 -4.02 10.56
C ALA A 134 -15.06 -3.78 9.42
N ALA A 135 -14.59 -3.42 8.23
CA ALA A 135 -15.45 -3.27 7.06
C ALA A 135 -16.11 -4.59 6.64
N ARG A 136 -15.39 -5.70 6.71
CA ARG A 136 -15.94 -7.05 6.43
C ARG A 136 -17.01 -7.46 7.44
N GLU A 137 -16.78 -7.20 8.72
CA GLU A 137 -17.76 -7.47 9.78
C GLU A 137 -19.02 -6.63 9.58
N ALA A 138 -18.89 -5.32 9.35
CA ALA A 138 -20.01 -4.43 9.06
C ALA A 138 -20.79 -4.85 7.80
N SER A 139 -20.10 -5.32 6.76
CA SER A 139 -20.73 -5.81 5.52
C SER A 139 -21.65 -7.01 5.76
N GLN A 140 -21.31 -7.91 6.69
CA GLN A 140 -22.14 -9.05 7.03
C GLN A 140 -23.45 -8.60 7.73
N VAL A 141 -23.33 -7.64 8.65
CA VAL A 141 -24.49 -7.07 9.36
C VAL A 141 -25.41 -6.34 8.38
N LEU A 142 -24.85 -5.54 7.48
CA LEU A 142 -25.61 -4.83 6.46
C LEU A 142 -26.34 -5.78 5.52
N ALA A 143 -25.68 -6.84 5.03
CA ALA A 143 -26.30 -7.83 4.16
C ALA A 143 -27.45 -8.60 4.84
N HIS A 144 -27.40 -8.76 6.17
CA HIS A 144 -28.51 -9.32 6.93
C HIS A 144 -29.69 -8.36 7.00
N ALA A 145 -29.43 -7.12 7.40
CA ALA A 145 -30.47 -6.08 7.49
C ALA A 145 -31.15 -5.79 6.13
N GLU A 146 -30.41 -5.80 5.04
CA GLU A 146 -30.94 -5.64 3.69
C GLU A 146 -31.90 -6.77 3.31
N ARG A 147 -31.60 -8.02 3.69
CA ARG A 147 -32.52 -9.16 3.47
C ARG A 147 -33.77 -9.01 4.29
N GLU A 148 -33.68 -8.70 5.58
CA GLU A 148 -34.87 -8.48 6.44
C GLU A 148 -35.73 -7.35 5.90
N LEU A 149 -35.14 -6.26 5.44
CA LEU A 149 -35.87 -5.16 4.83
C LEU A 149 -36.57 -5.58 3.54
N ALA A 150 -35.93 -6.39 2.70
CA ALA A 150 -36.52 -6.91 1.47
C ALA A 150 -37.71 -7.85 1.76
N GLU A 151 -37.60 -8.72 2.76
CA GLU A 151 -38.65 -9.61 3.22
C GLU A 151 -39.85 -8.81 3.77
N LEU A 152 -39.60 -7.81 4.60
CA LEU A 152 -40.59 -6.91 5.13
C LEU A 152 -41.33 -6.17 3.99
N ALA A 153 -40.58 -5.58 3.05
CA ALA A 153 -41.15 -4.90 1.90
C ALA A 153 -42.02 -5.83 1.01
N GLN A 154 -41.64 -7.09 0.90
CA GLN A 154 -42.41 -8.09 0.18
C GLN A 154 -43.68 -8.46 0.96
N SER A 155 -43.62 -8.64 2.27
CA SER A 155 -44.72 -8.92 3.16
C SER A 155 -45.74 -7.78 3.13
N ILE A 156 -45.28 -6.52 3.20
CA ILE A 156 -46.18 -5.34 3.07
C ILE A 156 -46.92 -5.32 1.72
N ARG A 157 -46.20 -5.64 0.62
CA ARG A 157 -46.83 -5.66 -0.73
C ARG A 157 -47.86 -6.78 -0.89
N SER A 158 -47.68 -7.90 -0.21
CA SER A 158 -48.58 -9.08 -0.29
C SER A 158 -49.62 -9.10 0.79
N ALA A 159 -49.55 -8.24 1.80
CA ALA A 159 -50.51 -8.20 2.90
C ALA A 159 -51.85 -7.65 2.45
N ASN A 160 -52.94 -8.35 2.84
CA ASN A 160 -54.27 -7.81 2.80
C ASN A 160 -54.47 -6.89 4.00
N ARG A 161 -55.41 -5.94 3.89
CA ARG A 161 -55.73 -4.91 4.90
C ARG A 161 -55.94 -5.46 6.32
N ASP A 162 -56.41 -6.69 6.43
CA ASP A 162 -56.67 -7.37 7.71
C ASP A 162 -55.42 -7.89 8.43
N GLN A 163 -54.23 -7.85 7.77
CA GLN A 163 -52.97 -8.34 8.29
C GLN A 163 -52.00 -7.18 8.63
N GLU A 164 -52.38 -5.93 8.33
CA GLU A 164 -51.57 -4.74 8.59
C GLU A 164 -51.10 -4.62 10.06
N PRO A 165 -51.92 -4.92 11.09
CA PRO A 165 -51.47 -4.82 12.49
C PRO A 165 -50.37 -5.80 12.86
N GLN A 166 -50.28 -6.95 12.18
CA GLN A 166 -49.26 -8.00 12.45
C GLN A 166 -47.88 -7.71 11.84
N LEU A 167 -47.76 -6.72 10.96
CA LEU A 167 -46.54 -6.30 10.30
C LEU A 167 -45.83 -5.16 11.05
N LEU A 168 -46.46 -4.61 12.12
CA LEU A 168 -45.98 -3.50 12.90
C LEU A 168 -45.39 -3.91 14.27
N ASP A 169 -45.47 -5.19 14.65
CA ASP A 169 -44.88 -5.83 15.81
C ASP A 169 -43.51 -6.44 15.43
#